data_cb4d3a64ffdfc38eeed9b1f6ae3d0283
#
_entry.id   cb4d3a64ffdfc38eeed9b1f6ae3d0283
#
_cell.length_a   1.000
_cell.length_b   1.000
_cell.length_c   1.000
_cell.angle_alpha   90.00
_cell.angle_beta   90.00
_cell.angle_gamma   90.00
#
_symmetry.space_group_name_H-M   'P 1'
#
loop_
_entity.id
_entity.type
_entity.pdbx_description
1 polymer ?
#
loop_
_entity_poly.entity_id
_entity_poly.type
_entity_poly.pdbx_seq_one_letter_code
_entity_poly.pdbx_strand_id
1 'polypeptide(L)'
;MDICRIYADFCMYAVAFLLSFLIFVCELNFAEYMRRPIINEKLPISESNPIKARHYDYDRFTYPWHFHSQYEIIYVKESHGLCFVGDCIEKFSAGDVILFGTNLPHYMRSNDIYGSENVTSRVQGTIIQFEQNFMQYSFDYYPQFLQIKMLLEESKRGIIFPK
;
A
#
# COMPACT_ATOMS: atom_id res chain seq x y z
N MET A 1 -49.33 25.40 19.56
CA MET A 1 -48.00 25.56 18.91
C MET A 1 -47.07 24.60 19.63
N ASP A 2 -46.82 23.43 19.02
CA ASP A 2 -46.21 22.29 19.69
C ASP A 2 -44.71 22.47 19.88
N ILE A 3 -44.31 22.67 21.12
CA ILE A 3 -42.90 22.78 21.55
C ILE A 3 -42.08 21.55 21.10
N CYS A 4 -42.69 20.36 21.09
CA CYS A 4 -42.05 19.12 20.61
C CYS A 4 -41.60 19.18 19.15
N ARG A 5 -42.31 19.90 18.29
CA ARG A 5 -41.98 20.00 16.84
C ARG A 5 -40.77 20.89 16.63
N ILE A 6 -40.63 21.96 17.41
CA ILE A 6 -39.49 22.87 17.33
C ILE A 6 -38.20 22.19 17.79
N TYR A 7 -38.25 21.34 18.81
CA TYR A 7 -37.09 20.57 19.28
C TYR A 7 -36.64 19.48 18.29
N ALA A 8 -37.60 18.82 17.63
CA ALA A 8 -37.28 17.81 16.60
C ALA A 8 -36.58 18.43 15.39
N ASP A 9 -37.07 19.57 14.91
CA ASP A 9 -36.46 20.30 13.79
C ASP A 9 -35.04 20.79 14.12
N PHE A 10 -34.88 21.40 15.34
CA PHE A 10 -33.56 21.85 15.80
C PHE A 10 -32.56 20.70 15.97
N CYS A 11 -33.01 19.54 16.46
CA CYS A 11 -32.16 18.36 16.59
C CYS A 11 -31.77 17.80 15.21
N MET A 12 -32.65 17.77 14.23
CA MET A 12 -32.36 17.34 12.86
C MET A 12 -31.34 18.27 12.17
N TYR A 13 -31.47 19.58 12.31
CA TYR A 13 -30.50 20.53 11.77
C TYR A 13 -29.14 20.42 12.44
N ALA A 14 -29.08 20.20 13.75
CA ALA A 14 -27.81 19.98 14.47
C ALA A 14 -27.11 18.69 14.02
N VAL A 15 -27.85 17.59 13.83
CA VAL A 15 -27.31 16.32 13.33
C VAL A 15 -26.83 16.45 11.88
N ALA A 16 -27.61 17.11 11.02
CA ALA A 16 -27.22 17.36 9.64
C ALA A 16 -25.96 18.23 9.55
N PHE A 17 -25.85 19.27 10.39
CA PHE A 17 -24.66 20.13 10.46
C PHE A 17 -23.43 19.34 10.94
N LEU A 18 -23.58 18.50 11.98
CA LEU A 18 -22.49 17.64 12.49
C LEU A 18 -22.03 16.63 11.44
N LEU A 19 -22.96 15.99 10.71
CA LEU A 19 -22.61 15.07 9.63
C LEU A 19 -21.89 15.79 8.49
N SER A 20 -22.36 16.96 8.08
CA SER A 20 -21.70 17.78 7.04
C SER A 20 -20.30 18.24 7.50
N PHE A 21 -20.14 18.60 8.76
CA PHE A 21 -18.86 18.99 9.33
C PHE A 21 -17.89 17.78 9.39
N LEU A 22 -18.38 16.59 9.77
CA LEU A 22 -17.57 15.36 9.79
C LEU A 22 -17.13 14.94 8.38
N ILE A 23 -18.01 15.07 7.39
CA ILE A 23 -17.68 14.81 5.99
C ILE A 23 -16.62 15.81 5.52
N PHE A 24 -16.80 17.10 5.80
CA PHE A 24 -15.84 18.15 5.45
C PHE A 24 -14.46 17.95 6.09
N VAL A 25 -14.41 17.56 7.37
CA VAL A 25 -13.15 17.24 8.06
C VAL A 25 -12.50 16.01 7.48
N CYS A 26 -13.29 14.99 7.10
CA CYS A 26 -12.80 13.79 6.43
C CYS A 26 -12.19 14.12 5.06
N GLU A 27 -12.87 14.97 4.26
CA GLU A 27 -12.38 15.44 2.96
C GLU A 27 -11.10 16.28 3.09
N LEU A 28 -11.03 17.18 4.09
CA LEU A 28 -9.81 17.98 4.35
C LEU A 28 -8.63 17.08 4.72
N ASN A 29 -8.82 16.11 5.62
CA ASN A 29 -7.77 15.18 6.01
C ASN A 29 -7.33 14.30 4.84
N PHE A 30 -8.26 13.86 3.99
CA PHE A 30 -7.95 13.12 2.77
C PHE A 30 -7.17 13.98 1.76
N ALA A 31 -7.60 15.22 1.53
CA ALA A 31 -6.93 16.15 0.63
C ALA A 31 -5.52 16.52 1.11
N GLU A 32 -5.30 16.67 2.42
CA GLU A 32 -3.99 16.90 3.01
C GLU A 32 -3.09 15.66 2.90
N TYR A 33 -3.66 14.47 3.12
CA TYR A 33 -2.95 13.21 2.94
C TYR A 33 -2.49 13.02 1.48
N MET A 34 -3.35 13.35 0.50
CA MET A 34 -3.04 13.26 -0.92
C MET A 34 -2.03 14.33 -1.41
N ARG A 35 -1.80 15.40 -0.65
CA ARG A 35 -0.79 16.43 -0.94
C ARG A 35 0.61 16.08 -0.47
N ARG A 36 0.80 14.97 0.27
CA ARG A 36 2.14 14.55 0.70
C ARG A 36 2.98 14.19 -0.52
N PRO A 37 4.20 14.71 -0.64
CA PRO A 37 5.07 14.38 -1.76
C PRO A 37 5.37 12.88 -1.76
N ILE A 38 5.35 12.26 -2.94
CA ILE A 38 5.78 10.87 -3.11
C ILE A 38 7.29 10.83 -2.91
N ILE A 39 7.75 9.96 -2.02
CA ILE A 39 9.16 9.87 -1.66
C ILE A 39 9.90 9.00 -2.70
N ASN A 40 11.01 9.48 -3.21
CA ASN A 40 11.96 8.65 -3.93
C ASN A 40 12.87 7.95 -2.91
N GLU A 41 12.57 6.69 -2.61
CA GLU A 41 13.34 5.90 -1.66
C GLU A 41 14.69 5.50 -2.27
N LYS A 42 15.77 5.75 -1.53
CA LYS A 42 17.12 5.32 -1.89
C LYS A 42 17.46 4.04 -1.15
N LEU A 43 17.48 2.94 -1.87
CA LEU A 43 17.82 1.64 -1.30
C LEU A 43 19.35 1.44 -1.30
N PRO A 44 19.92 0.81 -0.25
CA PRO A 44 21.34 0.49 -0.19
C PRO A 44 21.64 -0.79 -1.00
N ILE A 45 21.36 -0.73 -2.29
CA ILE A 45 21.57 -1.79 -3.29
C ILE A 45 22.56 -1.24 -4.31
N SER A 46 23.48 -2.06 -4.82
CA SER A 46 24.52 -1.69 -5.77
C SER A 46 24.78 -2.83 -6.76
N GLU A 47 25.54 -2.59 -7.80
CA GLU A 47 25.93 -3.63 -8.77
C GLU A 47 26.66 -4.81 -8.11
N SER A 48 27.48 -4.55 -7.08
CA SER A 48 28.19 -5.59 -6.32
C SER A 48 27.31 -6.32 -5.30
N ASN A 49 26.14 -5.76 -4.95
CA ASN A 49 25.15 -6.34 -4.06
C ASN A 49 23.75 -6.01 -4.56
N PRO A 50 23.33 -6.66 -5.69
CA PRO A 50 22.15 -6.25 -6.46
C PRO A 50 20.82 -6.71 -5.86
N ILE A 51 20.82 -7.45 -4.77
CA ILE A 51 19.62 -7.98 -4.13
C ILE A 51 19.68 -7.75 -2.62
N LYS A 52 18.54 -7.39 -2.03
CA LYS A 52 18.35 -7.27 -0.58
C LYS A 52 17.06 -7.98 -0.19
N ALA A 53 17.16 -8.87 0.78
CA ALA A 53 16.01 -9.53 1.39
C ALA A 53 15.97 -9.21 2.89
N ARG A 54 14.77 -8.94 3.42
CA ARG A 54 14.56 -8.69 4.84
C ARG A 54 13.21 -9.18 5.30
N HIS A 55 13.13 -9.67 6.53
CA HIS A 55 11.86 -9.84 7.20
C HIS A 55 11.38 -8.50 7.77
N TYR A 56 10.08 -8.33 7.79
CA TYR A 56 9.46 -7.23 8.52
C TYR A 56 8.48 -7.76 9.57
N ASP A 57 8.39 -7.03 10.66
CA ASP A 57 7.52 -7.35 11.80
C ASP A 57 7.19 -6.03 12.51
N TYR A 58 6.06 -5.46 12.19
CA TYR A 58 5.62 -4.14 12.66
C TYR A 58 4.22 -4.22 13.25
N ASP A 59 3.85 -3.22 14.04
CA ASP A 59 2.47 -3.10 14.51
C ASP A 59 1.51 -2.74 13.37
N ARG A 60 1.98 -1.99 12.38
CA ARG A 60 1.22 -1.59 11.19
C ARG A 60 2.15 -1.11 10.09
N PHE A 61 1.65 -1.06 8.85
CA PHE A 61 2.35 -0.38 7.78
C PHE A 61 2.29 1.14 7.99
N THR A 62 3.46 1.77 8.10
CA THR A 62 3.61 3.22 8.34
C THR A 62 4.43 3.92 7.27
N TYR A 63 5.06 3.16 6.38
CA TYR A 63 5.90 3.74 5.34
C TYR A 63 5.03 4.51 4.35
N PRO A 64 5.36 5.77 4.03
CA PRO A 64 4.50 6.63 3.21
C PRO A 64 4.49 6.22 1.74
N TRP A 65 3.72 6.91 0.91
CA TRP A 65 3.81 6.82 -0.55
C TRP A 65 5.25 7.01 -1.01
N HIS A 66 5.77 6.04 -1.76
CA HIS A 66 7.14 6.06 -2.25
C HIS A 66 7.26 5.32 -3.57
N PHE A 67 8.38 5.48 -4.22
CA PHE A 67 8.84 4.72 -5.36
C PHE A 67 10.36 4.57 -5.30
N HIS A 68 10.88 3.57 -5.97
CA HIS A 68 12.32 3.31 -6.13
C HIS A 68 12.59 2.66 -7.48
N SER A 69 13.84 2.65 -7.93
CA SER A 69 14.24 2.10 -9.24
C SER A 69 14.36 0.58 -9.29
N GLN A 70 14.30 -0.08 -8.16
CA GLN A 70 14.40 -1.54 -8.01
C GLN A 70 13.03 -2.20 -8.20
N TYR A 71 13.02 -3.48 -8.54
CA TYR A 71 11.85 -4.35 -8.35
C TYR A 71 11.70 -4.67 -6.87
N GLU A 72 10.45 -4.87 -6.44
CA GLU A 72 10.15 -5.28 -5.08
C GLU A 72 9.13 -6.41 -5.05
N ILE A 73 9.42 -7.45 -4.29
CA ILE A 73 8.50 -8.54 -3.97
C ILE A 73 8.18 -8.46 -2.50
N ILE A 74 6.88 -8.39 -2.17
CA ILE A 74 6.39 -8.46 -0.79
C ILE A 74 5.61 -9.76 -0.61
N TYR A 75 6.06 -10.61 0.31
CA TYR A 75 5.25 -11.71 0.82
C TYR A 75 4.57 -11.28 2.12
N VAL A 76 3.26 -11.34 2.16
CA VAL A 76 2.46 -11.03 3.34
C VAL A 76 2.23 -12.30 4.13
N LYS A 77 2.94 -12.47 5.24
CA LYS A 77 2.76 -13.62 6.14
C LYS A 77 1.54 -13.44 7.04
N GLU A 78 1.41 -12.26 7.63
CA GLU A 78 0.31 -11.89 8.53
C GLU A 78 -0.12 -10.46 8.22
N SER A 79 -1.39 -10.20 8.22
CA SER A 79 -2.11 -8.95 7.99
C SER A 79 -3.03 -9.03 6.77
N HIS A 80 -3.88 -8.02 6.68
CA HIS A 80 -4.73 -7.73 5.53
C HIS A 80 -4.95 -6.22 5.45
N GLY A 81 -5.31 -5.73 4.29
CA GLY A 81 -5.50 -4.30 4.12
C GLY A 81 -5.66 -3.86 2.68
N LEU A 82 -5.24 -2.63 2.42
CA LEU A 82 -5.27 -2.00 1.11
C LEU A 82 -3.86 -1.72 0.63
N CYS A 83 -3.61 -2.09 -0.62
CA CYS A 83 -2.41 -1.78 -1.36
C CYS A 83 -2.77 -0.73 -2.43
N PHE A 84 -2.13 0.42 -2.36
CA PHE A 84 -2.28 1.52 -3.30
C PHE A 84 -1.10 1.46 -4.27
N VAL A 85 -1.37 1.32 -5.55
CA VAL A 85 -0.35 1.10 -6.59
C VAL A 85 -0.68 1.94 -7.81
N GLY A 86 0.14 2.94 -8.11
CA GLY A 86 -0.16 3.88 -9.19
C GLY A 86 -1.54 4.55 -9.00
N ASP A 87 -2.46 4.27 -9.89
CA ASP A 87 -3.84 4.75 -9.88
C ASP A 87 -4.87 3.70 -9.41
N CYS A 88 -4.39 2.56 -8.88
CA CYS A 88 -5.23 1.45 -8.46
C CYS A 88 -5.19 1.22 -6.94
N ILE A 89 -6.29 0.73 -6.40
CA ILE A 89 -6.40 0.31 -5.00
C ILE A 89 -6.88 -1.14 -4.97
N GLU A 90 -6.07 -2.02 -4.39
CA GLU A 90 -6.37 -3.44 -4.29
C GLU A 90 -6.33 -3.91 -2.84
N LYS A 91 -7.06 -4.98 -2.54
CA LYS A 91 -6.99 -5.64 -1.24
C LYS A 91 -5.84 -6.63 -1.22
N PHE A 92 -5.18 -6.75 -0.07
CA PHE A 92 -4.24 -7.83 0.19
C PHE A 92 -4.61 -8.61 1.46
N SER A 93 -4.17 -9.84 1.53
CA SER A 93 -4.42 -10.76 2.66
C SER A 93 -3.16 -11.58 2.98
N ALA A 94 -3.17 -12.21 4.15
CA ALA A 94 -2.12 -13.13 4.53
C ALA A 94 -2.01 -14.31 3.54
N GLY A 95 -0.81 -14.55 3.06
CA GLY A 95 -0.46 -15.54 2.06
C GLY A 95 -0.24 -14.96 0.66
N ASP A 96 -0.64 -13.72 0.42
CA ASP A 96 -0.43 -13.07 -0.88
C ASP A 96 1.04 -12.72 -1.11
N VAL A 97 1.43 -12.73 -2.38
CA VAL A 97 2.69 -12.19 -2.87
C VAL A 97 2.38 -11.02 -3.81
N ILE A 98 3.06 -9.90 -3.59
CA ILE A 98 2.88 -8.69 -4.40
C ILE A 98 4.21 -8.36 -5.07
N LEU A 99 4.18 -8.13 -6.38
CA LEU A 99 5.34 -7.69 -7.17
C LEU A 99 5.11 -6.27 -7.66
N PHE A 100 5.97 -5.35 -7.25
CA PHE A 100 6.05 -3.98 -7.75
C PHE A 100 7.16 -3.84 -8.78
N GLY A 101 6.83 -3.22 -9.89
CA GLY A 101 7.79 -2.85 -10.92
C GLY A 101 8.62 -1.63 -10.54
N THR A 102 9.62 -1.34 -11.36
CA THR A 102 10.53 -0.22 -11.16
C THR A 102 9.80 1.12 -11.29
N ASN A 103 10.14 2.07 -10.42
CA ASN A 103 9.58 3.43 -10.38
C ASN A 103 8.05 3.49 -10.24
N LEU A 104 7.42 2.42 -9.78
CA LEU A 104 5.98 2.36 -9.55
C LEU A 104 5.66 2.92 -8.15
N PRO A 105 4.91 4.04 -8.05
CA PRO A 105 4.49 4.55 -6.76
C PRO A 105 3.59 3.56 -6.04
N HIS A 106 3.89 3.27 -4.78
CA HIS A 106 3.10 2.33 -4.00
C HIS A 106 3.09 2.69 -2.50
N TYR A 107 2.06 2.15 -1.82
CA TYR A 107 1.83 2.33 -0.40
C TYR A 107 0.93 1.21 0.11
N MET A 108 1.24 0.66 1.26
CA MET A 108 0.40 -0.35 1.92
C MET A 108 -0.18 0.20 3.23
N ARG A 109 -1.44 -0.14 3.49
CA ARG A 109 -2.14 0.20 4.72
C ARG A 109 -2.85 -1.02 5.27
N SER A 110 -2.49 -1.43 6.47
CA SER A 110 -3.24 -2.47 7.21
C SER A 110 -4.62 -1.95 7.63
N ASN A 111 -5.62 -2.85 7.64
CA ASN A 111 -6.93 -2.54 8.19
C ASN A 111 -6.84 -2.60 9.72
N ASP A 112 -6.42 -1.49 10.32
CA ASP A 112 -6.60 -1.30 11.76
C ASP A 112 -8.10 -1.09 11.98
N ILE A 113 -8.76 -2.04 12.65
CA ILE A 113 -10.13 -1.83 13.11
C ILE A 113 -10.04 -0.75 14.19
N TYR A 114 -10.37 0.50 13.81
CA TYR A 114 -10.50 1.59 14.77
C TYR A 114 -11.46 1.16 15.88
N GLY A 115 -10.94 1.01 17.10
CA GLY A 115 -11.73 0.84 18.31
C GLY A 115 -11.81 -0.54 18.93
N SER A 116 -11.10 -1.55 18.45
CA SER A 116 -10.98 -2.80 19.21
C SER A 116 -9.70 -2.79 20.05
N GLU A 117 -9.84 -2.59 21.35
CA GLU A 117 -8.74 -2.58 22.33
C GLU A 117 -7.94 -3.91 22.43
N ASN A 118 -8.32 -4.93 21.65
CA ASN A 118 -7.79 -6.30 21.78
C ASN A 118 -7.31 -6.96 20.49
N VAL A 119 -7.14 -6.25 19.38
CA VAL A 119 -6.56 -6.84 18.15
C VAL A 119 -5.17 -6.28 17.93
N THR A 120 -4.17 -7.00 18.41
CA THR A 120 -2.77 -6.83 18.00
C THR A 120 -2.63 -7.32 16.56
N SER A 121 -3.05 -6.50 15.60
CA SER A 121 -2.80 -6.79 14.18
C SER A 121 -1.33 -6.48 13.87
N ARG A 122 -0.46 -7.48 14.00
CA ARG A 122 0.92 -7.36 13.52
C ARG A 122 0.93 -7.50 12.00
N VAL A 123 1.82 -6.79 11.37
CA VAL A 123 2.15 -6.96 9.95
C VAL A 123 3.50 -7.65 9.84
N GLN A 124 3.48 -8.89 9.34
CA GLN A 124 4.67 -9.72 9.20
C GLN A 124 4.82 -10.22 7.76
N GLY A 125 6.06 -10.32 7.33
CA GLY A 125 6.36 -10.90 6.04
C GLY A 125 7.81 -10.75 5.61
N THR A 126 8.03 -10.81 4.31
CA THR A 126 9.36 -10.69 3.71
C THR A 126 9.29 -9.72 2.55
N ILE A 127 10.27 -8.84 2.46
CA ILE A 127 10.50 -7.95 1.33
C ILE A 127 11.79 -8.37 0.65
N ILE A 128 11.74 -8.53 -0.68
CA ILE A 128 12.91 -8.76 -1.52
C ILE A 128 12.95 -7.63 -2.55
N GLN A 129 14.05 -6.90 -2.58
CA GLN A 129 14.31 -5.81 -3.53
C GLN A 129 15.54 -6.16 -4.35
N PHE A 130 15.51 -5.93 -5.66
CA PHE A 130 16.63 -6.24 -6.54
C PHE A 130 16.76 -5.24 -7.68
N GLU A 131 17.99 -5.06 -8.13
CA GLU A 131 18.33 -4.14 -9.21
C GLU A 131 17.65 -4.51 -10.53
N GLN A 132 17.33 -3.49 -11.31
CA GLN A 132 16.64 -3.61 -12.60
C GLN A 132 17.40 -4.51 -13.58
N ASN A 133 18.71 -4.46 -13.56
CA ASN A 133 19.60 -5.24 -14.43
C ASN A 133 20.11 -6.53 -13.80
N PHE A 134 19.67 -6.88 -12.58
CA PHE A 134 20.14 -8.06 -11.85
C PHE A 134 20.06 -9.35 -12.66
N MET A 135 19.02 -9.55 -13.45
CA MET A 135 18.84 -10.76 -14.27
C MET A 135 19.13 -10.53 -15.76
N GLN A 136 19.70 -9.39 -16.15
CA GLN A 136 19.87 -9.03 -17.56
C GLN A 136 20.65 -10.09 -18.36
N TYR A 137 21.75 -10.61 -17.80
CA TYR A 137 22.51 -11.68 -18.44
C TYR A 137 21.66 -12.93 -18.70
N SER A 138 20.83 -13.33 -17.75
CA SER A 138 19.94 -14.48 -17.90
C SER A 138 18.89 -14.26 -19.00
N PHE A 139 18.36 -13.05 -19.11
CA PHE A 139 17.38 -12.70 -20.14
C PHE A 139 17.98 -12.67 -21.55
N ASP A 140 19.24 -12.27 -21.67
CA ASP A 140 19.90 -12.13 -22.96
C ASP A 140 20.41 -13.47 -23.52
N TYR A 141 20.77 -14.41 -22.66
CA TYR A 141 21.43 -15.64 -23.06
C TYR A 141 20.61 -16.92 -22.84
N TYR A 142 19.53 -16.88 -22.05
CA TYR A 142 18.75 -18.07 -21.73
C TYR A 142 17.25 -17.88 -22.03
N PRO A 143 16.73 -18.45 -23.13
CA PRO A 143 15.32 -18.34 -23.51
C PRO A 143 14.35 -18.83 -22.43
N GLN A 144 14.78 -19.70 -21.52
CA GLN A 144 13.99 -20.19 -20.40
C GLN A 144 13.52 -19.09 -19.44
N PHE A 145 14.22 -17.96 -19.42
CA PHE A 145 13.88 -16.80 -18.59
C PHE A 145 12.91 -15.81 -19.23
N LEU A 146 12.46 -16.07 -20.48
CA LEU A 146 11.57 -15.17 -21.19
C LEU A 146 10.28 -14.87 -20.42
N GLN A 147 9.67 -15.87 -19.79
CA GLN A 147 8.44 -15.67 -19.00
C GLN A 147 8.68 -14.78 -17.77
N ILE A 148 9.84 -14.90 -17.11
CA ILE A 148 10.22 -14.04 -15.99
C ILE A 148 10.42 -12.61 -16.48
N LYS A 149 11.09 -12.43 -17.62
CA LYS A 149 11.25 -11.10 -18.23
C LYS A 149 9.90 -10.45 -18.51
N MET A 150 8.98 -11.16 -19.13
CA MET A 150 7.62 -10.67 -19.41
C MET A 150 6.87 -10.32 -18.12
N LEU A 151 6.97 -11.15 -17.07
CA LEU A 151 6.37 -10.89 -15.78
C LEU A 151 6.91 -9.59 -15.15
N LEU A 152 8.22 -9.36 -15.22
CA LEU A 152 8.84 -8.14 -14.72
C LEU A 152 8.42 -6.90 -15.54
N GLU A 153 8.24 -7.05 -16.84
CA GLU A 153 7.72 -5.96 -17.69
C GLU A 153 6.27 -5.60 -17.34
N GLU A 154 5.41 -6.59 -17.10
CA GLU A 154 4.01 -6.39 -16.68
C GLU A 154 3.89 -5.81 -15.26
N SER A 155 4.88 -6.06 -14.41
CA SER A 155 4.89 -5.56 -13.03
C SER A 155 4.90 -4.04 -12.88
N LYS A 156 5.07 -3.30 -13.97
CA LYS A 156 4.91 -1.83 -14.02
C LYS A 156 3.53 -1.34 -13.56
N ARG A 157 2.56 -2.23 -13.51
CA ARG A 157 1.21 -1.96 -13.01
C ARG A 157 0.96 -2.55 -11.62
N GLY A 158 1.95 -3.24 -11.05
CA GLY A 158 1.79 -4.08 -9.87
C GLY A 158 1.08 -5.39 -10.20
N ILE A 159 1.52 -6.48 -9.57
CA ILE A 159 0.90 -7.80 -9.73
C ILE A 159 0.69 -8.39 -8.34
N ILE A 160 -0.53 -8.86 -8.07
CA ILE A 160 -0.86 -9.60 -6.84
C ILE A 160 -1.09 -11.06 -7.22
N PHE A 161 -0.38 -11.94 -6.55
CA PHE A 161 -0.58 -13.39 -6.60
C PHE A 161 -1.33 -13.79 -5.34
N PRO A 162 -2.65 -13.99 -5.39
CA PRO A 162 -3.43 -14.39 -4.24
C PRO A 162 -3.07 -15.82 -3.83
N LYS A 163 -3.22 -16.10 -2.52
CA LYS A 163 -3.04 -17.43 -1.96
C LYS A 163 -4.02 -18.44 -2.56
#